data_7a3a0d099b99de2e6177cb0dd37925b2
#
_entry.id   7a3a0d099b99de2e6177cb0dd37925b2
#
_cell.length_a   1.000
_cell.length_b   1.000
_cell.length_c   1.000
_cell.angle_alpha   90.00
_cell.angle_beta   90.00
_cell.angle_gamma   90.00
#
_symmetry.space_group_name_H-M   'P 1'
#
loop_
_entity.id
_entity.type
_entity.pdbx_description
1 polymer ?
#
loop_
_entity_poly.entity_id
_entity_poly.type
_entity_poly.pdbx_seq_one_letter_code
_entity_poly.pdbx_strand_id
1 'polypeptide(L)'
;MTTPSGRAAAPTATARTVLDGLHFAESPSVGPDGALYVSDFYDHAVLRIDPRTWRAEPWAEVPGQPSGLGWLPDGRLLVVSMRDRRLLRREADGTLVTHADLAAVTAGAANDMYVDAEGRAWAGDFGFDFYGLLRGDPEADPLFGPDADPPTARLTRVDPDGTVTTVARGLRFPNGTTLLPDGTLVVAETVGGCLTAFTVTEDGELTGRRMWADLSSAGPSGDRILPDGIAHAGGERVWVSDPTAGGASRVARGGEVDARVRTSQPCFAVGVLPTRPATVVCCTAATSNPTTAAAHRTGRIETAHVPEAAG
;
A
#
# COMPACT_ATOMS: atom_id res chain seq x y z
N MET A 1 11.05 -18.96 -38.29
CA MET A 1 11.54 -18.70 -36.92
C MET A 1 11.62 -17.20 -36.76
N THR A 2 10.59 -16.57 -36.23
CA THR A 2 10.57 -15.15 -35.91
C THR A 2 11.25 -14.99 -34.54
N THR A 3 12.41 -14.34 -34.52
CA THR A 3 13.07 -13.88 -33.29
C THR A 3 12.09 -13.02 -32.50
N PRO A 4 11.91 -13.23 -31.18
CA PRO A 4 11.14 -12.33 -30.37
C PRO A 4 11.80 -10.96 -30.43
N SER A 5 11.07 -9.94 -30.85
CA SER A 5 11.53 -8.55 -30.83
C SER A 5 11.90 -8.20 -29.40
N GLY A 6 13.17 -7.93 -29.14
CA GLY A 6 13.65 -7.50 -27.84
C GLY A 6 12.90 -6.24 -27.44
N ARG A 7 12.03 -6.36 -26.46
CA ARG A 7 11.30 -5.23 -25.87
C ARG A 7 12.33 -4.31 -25.22
N ALA A 8 12.31 -3.04 -25.54
CA ALA A 8 13.18 -2.05 -24.89
C ALA A 8 12.92 -2.09 -23.37
N ALA A 9 13.99 -2.05 -22.57
CA ALA A 9 13.85 -2.00 -21.12
C ALA A 9 13.07 -0.74 -20.71
N ALA A 10 12.17 -0.87 -19.75
CA ALA A 10 11.42 0.26 -19.22
C ALA A 10 12.38 1.33 -18.66
N PRO A 11 12.17 2.62 -18.96
CA PRO A 11 12.98 3.70 -18.42
C PRO A 11 12.97 3.67 -16.89
N THR A 12 14.15 3.82 -16.29
CA THR A 12 14.33 3.74 -14.84
C THR A 12 14.85 5.06 -14.31
N ALA A 13 14.09 5.70 -13.42
CA ALA A 13 14.54 6.84 -12.64
C ALA A 13 15.20 6.34 -11.33
N THR A 14 16.18 7.09 -10.82
CA THR A 14 16.74 6.82 -9.48
C THR A 14 16.12 7.79 -8.49
N ALA A 15 15.55 7.25 -7.43
CA ALA A 15 14.99 8.05 -6.34
C ALA A 15 16.10 8.69 -5.51
N ARG A 16 15.74 9.79 -4.85
CA ARG A 16 16.57 10.47 -3.87
C ARG A 16 15.89 10.45 -2.51
N THR A 17 16.62 10.25 -1.44
CA THR A 17 16.13 10.40 -0.08
C THR A 17 15.79 11.87 0.19
N VAL A 18 14.59 12.12 0.70
CA VAL A 18 14.11 13.46 1.07
C VAL A 18 13.79 13.56 2.56
N LEU A 19 13.54 12.42 3.22
CA LEU A 19 13.35 12.30 4.65
C LEU A 19 13.90 10.95 5.10
N ASP A 20 14.60 10.90 6.22
CA ASP A 20 15.14 9.69 6.85
C ASP A 20 14.85 9.66 8.35
N GLY A 21 15.33 8.63 9.06
CA GLY A 21 15.16 8.51 10.50
C GLY A 21 13.79 8.00 10.93
N LEU A 22 12.97 7.48 10.03
CA LEU A 22 11.74 6.77 10.33
C LEU A 22 12.05 5.32 10.72
N HIS A 23 11.12 4.65 11.42
CA HIS A 23 11.24 3.21 11.63
C HIS A 23 10.80 2.43 10.40
N PHE A 24 9.53 2.57 10.02
CA PHE A 24 8.95 1.84 8.90
C PHE A 24 7.75 2.64 8.34
N ALA A 25 8.04 3.45 7.31
CA ALA A 25 7.03 4.31 6.70
C ALA A 25 6.14 3.53 5.73
N GLU A 26 4.83 3.79 5.78
CA GLU A 26 3.81 3.14 4.96
C GLU A 26 2.70 4.10 4.53
N SER A 27 1.87 3.64 3.59
CA SER A 27 0.60 4.26 3.16
C SER A 27 0.71 5.75 2.84
N PRO A 28 1.61 6.16 1.94
CA PRO A 28 1.76 7.57 1.56
C PRO A 28 0.47 8.09 0.92
N SER A 29 -0.19 9.03 1.58
CA SER A 29 -1.49 9.60 1.19
C SER A 29 -1.42 11.12 1.13
N VAL A 30 -1.99 11.71 0.08
CA VAL A 30 -2.08 13.18 -0.04
C VAL A 30 -3.35 13.66 0.66
N GLY A 31 -3.18 14.53 1.63
CA GLY A 31 -4.30 15.11 2.36
C GLY A 31 -5.03 16.23 1.61
N PRO A 32 -6.22 16.62 2.08
CA PRO A 32 -6.99 17.71 1.48
C PRO A 32 -6.28 19.07 1.55
N ASP A 33 -5.30 19.23 2.43
CA ASP A 33 -4.44 20.40 2.54
C ASP A 33 -3.22 20.38 1.60
N GLY A 34 -3.10 19.32 0.79
CA GLY A 34 -1.98 19.08 -0.14
C GLY A 34 -0.68 18.61 0.51
N ALA A 35 -0.67 18.35 1.81
CA ALA A 35 0.46 17.71 2.49
C ALA A 35 0.49 16.21 2.21
N LEU A 36 1.67 15.62 2.36
CA LEU A 36 1.84 14.17 2.35
C LEU A 36 1.67 13.64 3.78
N TYR A 37 0.93 12.56 3.92
CA TYR A 37 0.79 11.84 5.18
C TYR A 37 1.32 10.44 5.03
N VAL A 38 2.01 9.94 6.05
CA VAL A 38 2.53 8.58 6.11
C VAL A 38 2.32 7.98 7.49
N SER A 39 2.12 6.69 7.55
CA SER A 39 2.16 5.93 8.80
C SER A 39 3.61 5.54 9.10
N ASP A 40 4.12 5.83 10.31
CA ASP A 40 5.33 5.18 10.80
C ASP A 40 4.93 4.09 11.79
N PHE A 41 4.99 2.83 11.36
CA PHE A 41 4.45 1.68 12.07
C PHE A 41 4.95 1.58 13.51
N TYR A 42 6.26 1.71 13.70
CA TYR A 42 6.90 1.42 14.99
C TYR A 42 7.16 2.67 15.83
N ASP A 43 6.96 3.87 15.27
CA ASP A 43 6.77 5.10 16.05
C ASP A 43 5.31 5.27 16.50
N HIS A 44 4.42 4.36 16.06
CA HIS A 44 2.99 4.41 16.36
C HIS A 44 2.34 5.77 16.00
N ALA A 45 2.83 6.39 14.93
CA ALA A 45 2.45 7.75 14.56
C ALA A 45 2.05 7.86 13.10
N VAL A 46 1.08 8.72 12.83
CA VAL A 46 0.87 9.29 11.51
C VAL A 46 1.65 10.60 11.46
N LEU A 47 2.46 10.77 10.43
CA LEU A 47 3.24 11.98 10.20
C LEU A 47 2.60 12.80 9.09
N ARG A 48 2.59 14.13 9.26
CA ARG A 48 2.29 15.11 8.22
C ARG A 48 3.59 15.67 7.68
N ILE A 49 3.78 15.66 6.37
CA ILE A 49 5.01 16.07 5.70
C ILE A 49 4.68 17.18 4.69
N ASP A 50 5.34 18.33 4.78
CA ASP A 50 5.25 19.38 3.77
C ASP A 50 6.06 18.94 2.52
N PRO A 51 5.42 18.70 1.36
CA PRO A 51 6.10 18.15 0.17
C PRO A 51 7.07 19.15 -0.49
N ARG A 52 7.10 20.41 -0.05
CA ARG A 52 8.05 21.42 -0.56
C ARG A 52 9.34 21.45 0.25
N THR A 53 9.25 21.22 1.55
CA THR A 53 10.39 21.30 2.49
C THR A 53 10.83 19.96 3.04
N TRP A 54 9.98 18.94 2.89
CA TRP A 54 10.12 17.59 3.44
C TRP A 54 10.23 17.56 4.98
N ARG A 55 9.77 18.62 5.64
CA ARG A 55 9.67 18.64 7.10
C ARG A 55 8.48 17.79 7.52
N ALA A 56 8.75 16.83 8.41
CA ALA A 56 7.75 15.97 9.04
C ALA A 56 7.38 16.52 10.42
N GLU A 57 6.11 16.39 10.78
CA GLU A 57 5.60 16.65 12.12
C GLU A 57 4.63 15.54 12.53
N PRO A 58 4.60 15.11 13.80
CA PRO A 58 3.59 14.21 14.29
C PRO A 58 2.18 14.77 14.08
N TRP A 59 1.27 13.94 13.55
CA TRP A 59 -0.11 14.34 13.26
C TRP A 59 -1.14 13.61 14.11
N ALA A 60 -0.93 12.29 14.34
CA ALA A 60 -1.76 11.50 15.21
C ALA A 60 -0.92 10.35 15.82
N GLU A 61 -1.19 10.03 17.08
CA GLU A 61 -0.64 8.83 17.73
C GLU A 61 -1.65 7.69 17.61
N VAL A 62 -1.19 6.51 17.15
CA VAL A 62 -2.02 5.30 16.95
C VAL A 62 -1.38 4.14 17.68
N PRO A 63 -1.68 3.93 18.98
CA PRO A 63 -1.02 2.91 19.82
C PRO A 63 -1.12 1.49 19.26
N GLY A 64 -2.20 1.17 18.54
CA GLY A 64 -2.41 -0.13 17.88
C GLY A 64 -1.64 -0.31 16.58
N GLN A 65 -0.66 0.55 16.27
CA GLN A 65 0.18 0.54 15.07
C GLN A 65 -0.58 1.02 13.81
N PRO A 66 -0.29 2.23 13.28
CA PRO A 66 -0.95 2.75 12.08
C PRO A 66 -0.52 1.97 10.85
N SER A 67 -1.43 1.81 9.86
CA SER A 67 -1.13 1.34 8.52
C SER A 67 -1.88 2.18 7.49
N GLY A 68 -2.85 1.62 6.76
CA GLY A 68 -3.60 2.28 5.71
C GLY A 68 -4.17 3.63 6.12
N LEU A 69 -3.97 4.64 5.28
CA LEU A 69 -4.48 6.00 5.45
C LEU A 69 -5.46 6.34 4.33
N GLY A 70 -6.47 7.12 4.64
CA GLY A 70 -7.38 7.68 3.66
C GLY A 70 -8.20 8.83 4.19
N TRP A 71 -8.91 9.53 3.32
CA TRP A 71 -9.63 10.75 3.65
C TRP A 71 -11.10 10.59 3.36
N LEU A 72 -11.93 10.88 4.34
CA LEU A 72 -13.36 11.05 4.14
C LEU A 72 -13.66 12.28 3.28
N PRO A 73 -14.82 12.36 2.59
CA PRO A 73 -15.20 13.51 1.80
C PRO A 73 -15.26 14.83 2.59
N ASP A 74 -15.45 14.77 3.90
CA ASP A 74 -15.45 15.93 4.79
C ASP A 74 -14.04 16.35 5.27
N GLY A 75 -12.99 15.67 4.76
CA GLY A 75 -11.59 15.98 5.05
C GLY A 75 -11.04 15.33 6.31
N ARG A 76 -11.80 14.50 7.03
CA ARG A 76 -11.29 13.77 8.19
C ARG A 76 -10.47 12.56 7.76
N LEU A 77 -9.34 12.34 8.47
CA LEU A 77 -8.49 11.20 8.27
C LEU A 77 -9.14 9.93 8.82
N LEU A 78 -9.11 8.87 8.02
CA LEU A 78 -9.23 7.48 8.49
C LEU A 78 -7.84 6.85 8.56
N VAL A 79 -7.58 6.09 9.61
CA VAL A 79 -6.33 5.33 9.79
C VAL A 79 -6.63 3.93 10.30
N VAL A 80 -6.02 2.93 9.66
CA VAL A 80 -6.06 1.55 10.17
C VAL A 80 -5.17 1.45 11.40
N SER A 81 -5.74 0.96 12.51
CA SER A 81 -5.04 0.53 13.71
C SER A 81 -4.92 -1.00 13.64
N MET A 82 -3.72 -1.47 13.24
CA MET A 82 -3.50 -2.84 12.75
C MET A 82 -3.78 -3.90 13.80
N ARG A 83 -3.16 -3.76 14.97
CA ARG A 83 -3.12 -4.82 16.01
C ARG A 83 -4.41 -4.96 16.78
N ASP A 84 -5.11 -3.87 16.99
CA ASP A 84 -6.45 -3.88 17.61
C ASP A 84 -7.58 -4.00 16.58
N ARG A 85 -7.21 -4.12 15.30
CA ARG A 85 -8.13 -4.38 14.18
C ARG A 85 -9.29 -3.38 14.15
N ARG A 86 -8.95 -2.09 14.15
CA ARG A 86 -9.92 -0.99 14.11
C ARG A 86 -9.60 -0.05 12.97
N LEU A 87 -10.63 0.57 12.47
CA LEU A 87 -10.51 1.78 11.67
C LEU A 87 -10.81 2.96 12.60
N LEU A 88 -9.82 3.84 12.74
CA LEU A 88 -9.94 5.03 13.57
C LEU A 88 -10.18 6.25 12.68
N ARG A 89 -10.91 7.23 13.21
CA ARG A 89 -11.18 8.50 12.56
C ARG A 89 -10.64 9.65 13.42
N ARG A 90 -9.90 10.55 12.78
CA ARG A 90 -9.38 11.75 13.46
C ARG A 90 -10.41 12.86 13.36
N GLU A 91 -10.88 13.33 14.51
CA GLU A 91 -11.80 14.45 14.62
C GLU A 91 -11.08 15.82 14.49
N ALA A 92 -11.85 16.90 14.34
CA ALA A 92 -11.31 18.25 14.12
C ALA A 92 -10.46 18.76 15.30
N ASP A 93 -10.74 18.29 16.51
CA ASP A 93 -9.96 18.61 17.71
C ASP A 93 -8.69 17.77 17.86
N GLY A 94 -8.43 16.84 16.90
CA GLY A 94 -7.28 15.96 16.88
C GLY A 94 -7.48 14.63 17.59
N THR A 95 -8.61 14.41 18.25
CA THR A 95 -8.89 13.13 18.91
C THR A 95 -9.11 12.01 17.90
N LEU A 96 -8.68 10.78 18.25
CA LEU A 96 -8.99 9.59 17.48
C LEU A 96 -10.18 8.86 18.12
N VAL A 97 -11.20 8.59 17.31
CA VAL A 97 -12.36 7.80 17.71
C VAL A 97 -12.44 6.53 16.86
N THR A 98 -12.99 5.45 17.41
CA THR A 98 -13.26 4.25 16.63
C THR A 98 -14.35 4.57 15.59
N HIS A 99 -14.00 4.46 14.30
CA HIS A 99 -14.95 4.56 13.20
C HIS A 99 -15.63 3.20 12.93
N ALA A 100 -14.82 2.13 12.95
CA ALA A 100 -15.32 0.76 12.80
C ALA A 100 -14.45 -0.24 13.55
N ASP A 101 -15.07 -1.31 14.05
CA ASP A 101 -14.39 -2.47 14.63
C ASP A 101 -14.35 -3.60 13.60
N LEU A 102 -13.14 -4.00 13.20
CA LEU A 102 -12.90 -5.02 12.19
C LEU A 102 -12.65 -6.42 12.79
N ALA A 103 -12.63 -6.56 14.11
CA ALA A 103 -12.24 -7.79 14.79
C ALA A 103 -13.12 -9.00 14.43
N ALA A 104 -14.39 -8.77 14.11
CA ALA A 104 -15.31 -9.84 13.73
C ALA A 104 -15.11 -10.35 12.29
N VAL A 105 -14.47 -9.57 11.42
CA VAL A 105 -14.34 -9.86 9.98
C VAL A 105 -12.90 -10.12 9.54
N THR A 106 -11.90 -9.75 10.33
CA THR A 106 -10.48 -9.98 10.05
C THR A 106 -9.96 -11.19 10.82
N ALA A 107 -9.13 -12.01 10.19
CA ALA A 107 -8.50 -13.17 10.84
C ALA A 107 -7.12 -12.85 11.44
N GLY A 108 -6.51 -11.74 11.02
CA GLY A 108 -5.22 -11.23 11.51
C GLY A 108 -5.26 -9.72 11.68
N ALA A 109 -4.10 -9.09 11.70
CA ALA A 109 -3.99 -7.64 11.71
C ALA A 109 -4.67 -7.06 10.46
N ALA A 110 -5.37 -5.94 10.61
CA ALA A 110 -5.79 -5.14 9.46
C ALA A 110 -4.56 -4.49 8.81
N ASN A 111 -4.63 -4.19 7.50
CA ASN A 111 -3.48 -3.72 6.75
C ASN A 111 -3.80 -2.45 5.95
N ASP A 112 -3.35 -2.41 4.72
CA ASP A 112 -3.57 -1.29 3.81
C ASP A 112 -5.05 -1.02 3.55
N MET A 113 -5.32 0.24 3.26
CA MET A 113 -6.66 0.73 3.02
C MET A 113 -6.66 1.77 1.90
N TYR A 114 -7.74 1.78 1.13
CA TYR A 114 -8.10 2.85 0.22
C TYR A 114 -9.45 3.43 0.61
N VAL A 115 -9.63 4.76 0.54
CA VAL A 115 -10.92 5.42 0.75
C VAL A 115 -11.35 6.06 -0.56
N ASP A 116 -12.56 5.74 -1.03
CA ASP A 116 -13.10 6.29 -2.26
C ASP A 116 -13.81 7.65 -2.05
N ALA A 117 -14.28 8.24 -3.16
CA ALA A 117 -14.94 9.55 -3.14
C ALA A 117 -16.28 9.55 -2.39
N GLU A 118 -16.89 8.39 -2.22
CA GLU A 118 -18.12 8.18 -1.46
C GLU A 118 -17.85 7.98 0.04
N GLY A 119 -16.56 7.93 0.43
CA GLY A 119 -16.11 7.74 1.81
C GLY A 119 -16.13 6.27 2.26
N ARG A 120 -16.24 5.33 1.33
CA ARG A 120 -16.14 3.90 1.63
C ARG A 120 -14.66 3.53 1.74
N ALA A 121 -14.29 2.90 2.85
CA ALA A 121 -12.94 2.41 3.08
C ALA A 121 -12.85 0.92 2.68
N TRP A 122 -11.83 0.58 1.90
CA TRP A 122 -11.54 -0.77 1.42
C TRP A 122 -10.26 -1.25 2.10
N ALA A 123 -10.38 -2.13 3.10
CA ALA A 123 -9.26 -2.58 3.93
C ALA A 123 -8.99 -4.07 3.78
N GLY A 124 -7.72 -4.44 3.63
CA GLY A 124 -7.25 -5.81 3.66
C GLY A 124 -6.93 -6.29 5.08
N ASP A 125 -6.73 -7.60 5.25
CA ASP A 125 -6.17 -8.19 6.46
C ASP A 125 -5.07 -9.21 6.13
N PHE A 126 -4.29 -9.61 7.12
CA PHE A 126 -3.22 -10.60 6.93
C PHE A 126 -3.75 -12.03 6.75
N GLY A 127 -5.01 -12.30 7.10
CA GLY A 127 -5.61 -13.64 7.02
C GLY A 127 -5.24 -14.59 8.16
N PHE A 128 -4.23 -14.24 8.99
CA PHE A 128 -3.74 -15.06 10.11
C PHE A 128 -2.97 -14.20 11.14
N ASP A 129 -2.65 -14.77 12.30
CA ASP A 129 -1.88 -14.09 13.36
C ASP A 129 -0.38 -14.06 13.03
N PHE A 130 0.00 -13.25 12.04
CA PHE A 130 1.38 -13.02 11.61
C PHE A 130 2.30 -12.64 12.80
N TYR A 131 1.88 -11.67 13.60
CA TYR A 131 2.67 -11.22 14.75
C TYR A 131 2.77 -12.26 15.86
N GLY A 132 1.77 -13.15 15.99
CA GLY A 132 1.82 -14.27 16.92
C GLY A 132 2.87 -15.30 16.55
N LEU A 133 2.96 -15.61 15.27
CA LEU A 133 3.99 -16.50 14.75
C LEU A 133 5.41 -15.94 15.01
N LEU A 134 5.63 -14.67 14.70
CA LEU A 134 6.94 -14.03 14.89
C LEU A 134 7.32 -13.81 16.38
N ARG A 135 6.34 -13.78 17.29
CA ARG A 135 6.65 -13.82 18.74
C ARG A 135 7.18 -15.19 19.16
N GLY A 136 6.73 -16.27 18.54
CA GLY A 136 7.21 -17.63 18.78
C GLY A 136 8.57 -17.90 18.15
N ASP A 137 8.79 -17.41 16.96
CA ASP A 137 10.04 -17.50 16.20
C ASP A 137 10.28 -16.20 15.42
N PRO A 138 11.13 -15.29 15.93
CA PRO A 138 11.41 -14.00 15.27
C PRO A 138 12.09 -14.10 13.91
N GLU A 139 12.72 -15.23 13.58
CA GLU A 139 13.39 -15.48 12.30
C GLU A 139 12.51 -16.20 11.29
N ALA A 140 11.29 -16.59 11.68
CA ALA A 140 10.35 -17.22 10.75
C ALA A 140 10.02 -16.29 9.58
N ASP A 141 9.84 -16.89 8.40
CA ASP A 141 9.24 -16.23 7.25
C ASP A 141 7.86 -16.85 6.95
N PRO A 142 6.78 -16.33 7.56
CA PRO A 142 5.44 -16.90 7.42
C PRO A 142 4.85 -16.74 6.02
N LEU A 143 5.42 -15.89 5.18
CA LEU A 143 4.90 -15.58 3.85
C LEU A 143 5.61 -16.31 2.72
N PHE A 144 6.95 -16.45 2.82
CA PHE A 144 7.79 -16.93 1.73
C PHE A 144 8.81 -17.98 2.16
N GLY A 145 8.83 -18.35 3.43
CA GLY A 145 9.69 -19.42 3.94
C GLY A 145 9.42 -20.77 3.23
N PRO A 146 10.34 -21.73 3.31
CA PRO A 146 10.26 -22.99 2.57
C PRO A 146 8.99 -23.81 2.89
N ASP A 147 8.43 -23.63 4.08
CA ASP A 147 7.20 -24.30 4.54
C ASP A 147 6.00 -23.36 4.64
N ALA A 148 6.10 -22.14 4.07
CA ALA A 148 5.06 -21.13 4.19
C ALA A 148 3.86 -21.48 3.29
N ASP A 149 2.69 -21.62 3.89
CA ASP A 149 1.39 -21.75 3.22
C ASP A 149 0.36 -20.84 3.94
N PRO A 150 0.53 -19.51 3.83
CA PRO A 150 -0.34 -18.59 4.55
C PRO A 150 -1.79 -18.72 4.08
N PRO A 151 -2.75 -18.74 5.02
CA PRO A 151 -4.18 -18.75 4.69
C PRO A 151 -4.55 -17.54 3.83
N THR A 152 -5.60 -17.71 3.02
CA THR A 152 -6.16 -16.59 2.27
C THR A 152 -6.86 -15.60 3.20
N ALA A 153 -6.83 -14.35 2.82
CA ALA A 153 -7.37 -13.22 3.54
C ALA A 153 -8.62 -12.63 2.87
N ARG A 154 -9.09 -11.53 3.42
CA ARG A 154 -10.33 -10.87 3.02
C ARG A 154 -10.09 -9.42 2.63
N LEU A 155 -11.02 -8.88 1.84
CA LEU A 155 -11.19 -7.45 1.68
C LEU A 155 -12.50 -7.06 2.35
N THR A 156 -12.45 -6.04 3.16
CA THR A 156 -13.56 -5.51 3.95
C THR A 156 -13.88 -4.10 3.49
N ARG A 157 -15.14 -3.80 3.24
CA ARG A 157 -15.65 -2.45 3.04
C ARG A 157 -16.16 -1.92 4.38
N VAL A 158 -15.80 -0.68 4.69
CA VAL A 158 -16.38 0.10 5.78
C VAL A 158 -17.08 1.31 5.17
N ASP A 159 -18.37 1.41 5.38
CA ASP A 159 -19.17 2.52 4.88
C ASP A 159 -18.98 3.79 5.75
N PRO A 160 -19.36 4.98 5.26
CA PRO A 160 -19.17 6.24 6.00
C PRO A 160 -19.84 6.29 7.38
N ASP A 161 -20.86 5.47 7.60
CA ASP A 161 -21.55 5.33 8.91
C ASP A 161 -20.86 4.33 9.85
N GLY A 162 -19.77 3.68 9.40
CA GLY A 162 -19.06 2.66 10.16
C GLY A 162 -19.57 1.23 9.97
N THR A 163 -20.56 1.01 9.09
CA THR A 163 -21.04 -0.34 8.75
C THR A 163 -19.93 -1.15 8.07
N VAL A 164 -19.71 -2.38 8.56
CA VAL A 164 -18.60 -3.25 8.12
C VAL A 164 -19.13 -4.43 7.33
N THR A 165 -18.63 -4.62 6.10
CA THR A 165 -19.03 -5.70 5.21
C THR A 165 -17.81 -6.40 4.60
N THR A 166 -17.71 -7.74 4.70
CA THR A 166 -16.71 -8.49 3.91
C THR A 166 -17.18 -8.57 2.46
N VAL A 167 -16.41 -7.99 1.54
CA VAL A 167 -16.79 -7.87 0.11
C VAL A 167 -16.01 -8.80 -0.81
N ALA A 168 -14.85 -9.31 -0.38
CA ALA A 168 -14.12 -10.35 -1.09
C ALA A 168 -13.40 -11.30 -0.13
N ARG A 169 -13.17 -12.54 -0.59
CA ARG A 169 -12.47 -13.59 0.15
C ARG A 169 -11.49 -14.31 -0.78
N GLY A 170 -10.58 -15.10 -0.21
CA GLY A 170 -9.65 -15.90 -0.98
C GLY A 170 -8.58 -15.06 -1.69
N LEU A 171 -8.14 -13.95 -1.07
CA LEU A 171 -7.02 -13.13 -1.52
C LEU A 171 -5.73 -13.62 -0.85
N ARG A 172 -4.65 -13.61 -1.58
CA ARG A 172 -3.36 -14.11 -1.10
C ARG A 172 -2.51 -12.96 -0.56
N PHE A 173 -2.76 -12.57 0.69
CA PHE A 173 -2.17 -11.45 1.37
C PHE A 173 -2.46 -10.12 0.65
N PRO A 174 -3.72 -9.64 0.69
CA PRO A 174 -4.10 -8.36 0.11
C PRO A 174 -3.36 -7.22 0.81
N ASN A 175 -2.78 -6.36 0.00
CA ASN A 175 -1.98 -5.24 0.40
C ASN A 175 -2.52 -3.96 -0.25
N GLY A 176 -1.68 -3.14 -0.86
CA GLY A 176 -2.10 -1.90 -1.48
C GLY A 176 -3.36 -2.03 -2.34
N THR A 177 -4.24 -1.07 -2.23
CA THR A 177 -5.52 -1.03 -2.94
C THR A 177 -5.70 0.35 -3.57
N THR A 178 -6.24 0.42 -4.78
CA THR A 178 -6.57 1.69 -5.45
C THR A 178 -7.77 1.54 -6.36
N LEU A 179 -8.53 2.62 -6.56
CA LEU A 179 -9.65 2.68 -7.48
C LEU A 179 -9.24 3.44 -8.74
N LEU A 180 -9.48 2.85 -9.89
CA LEU A 180 -9.25 3.48 -11.18
C LEU A 180 -10.47 4.33 -11.61
N PRO A 181 -10.30 5.31 -12.51
CA PRO A 181 -11.39 6.18 -12.93
C PRO A 181 -12.59 5.48 -13.61
N ASP A 182 -12.37 4.26 -14.11
CA ASP A 182 -13.42 3.42 -14.72
C ASP A 182 -14.25 2.61 -13.70
N GLY A 183 -14.02 2.82 -12.39
CA GLY A 183 -14.68 2.08 -11.31
C GLY A 183 -14.07 0.70 -11.05
N THR A 184 -12.87 0.42 -11.59
CA THR A 184 -12.13 -0.81 -11.28
C THR A 184 -11.33 -0.64 -10.00
N LEU A 185 -11.65 -1.43 -8.97
CA LEU A 185 -10.83 -1.56 -7.76
C LEU A 185 -9.71 -2.57 -8.03
N VAL A 186 -8.47 -2.14 -7.86
CA VAL A 186 -7.28 -2.98 -8.02
C VAL A 186 -6.67 -3.25 -6.65
N VAL A 187 -6.37 -4.50 -6.36
CA VAL A 187 -5.80 -4.98 -5.08
C VAL A 187 -4.52 -5.73 -5.37
N ALA A 188 -3.44 -5.38 -4.69
CA ALA A 188 -2.20 -6.13 -4.71
C ALA A 188 -2.36 -7.42 -3.87
N GLU A 189 -1.97 -8.57 -4.43
CA GLU A 189 -1.86 -9.83 -3.70
C GLU A 189 -0.38 -10.20 -3.57
N THR A 190 0.26 -9.83 -2.46
CA THR A 190 1.73 -9.96 -2.26
C THR A 190 2.18 -11.40 -2.43
N VAL A 191 1.57 -12.34 -1.70
CA VAL A 191 1.86 -13.79 -1.83
C VAL A 191 1.39 -14.33 -3.17
N GLY A 192 0.33 -13.75 -3.74
CA GLY A 192 -0.16 -14.04 -5.10
C GLY A 192 0.83 -13.67 -6.20
N GLY A 193 1.63 -12.62 -6.01
CA GLY A 193 2.49 -12.04 -7.05
C GLY A 193 1.69 -11.51 -8.24
N CYS A 194 0.55 -10.89 -7.95
CA CYS A 194 -0.36 -10.39 -8.98
C CYS A 194 -1.17 -9.19 -8.47
N LEU A 195 -1.82 -8.53 -9.41
CA LEU A 195 -2.86 -7.55 -9.11
C LEU A 195 -4.22 -8.15 -9.51
N THR A 196 -5.16 -8.14 -8.58
CA THR A 196 -6.54 -8.60 -8.80
C THR A 196 -7.46 -7.40 -8.92
N ALA A 197 -8.39 -7.45 -9.87
CA ALA A 197 -9.36 -6.39 -10.10
C ALA A 197 -10.78 -6.86 -9.81
N PHE A 198 -11.58 -5.88 -9.37
CA PHE A 198 -13.02 -6.00 -9.20
C PHE A 198 -13.70 -4.80 -9.88
N THR A 199 -14.95 -4.96 -10.26
CA THR A 199 -15.82 -3.85 -10.63
C THR A 199 -16.62 -3.45 -9.39
N VAL A 200 -16.54 -2.17 -9.01
CA VAL A 200 -17.34 -1.62 -7.91
C VAL A 200 -18.70 -1.22 -8.45
N THR A 201 -19.77 -1.74 -7.86
CA THR A 201 -21.15 -1.33 -8.20
C THR A 201 -21.51 -0.01 -7.48
N GLU A 202 -22.63 0.62 -7.87
CA GLU A 202 -23.13 1.82 -7.20
C GLU A 202 -23.36 1.59 -5.69
N ASP A 203 -23.85 0.39 -5.31
CA ASP A 203 -24.06 0.00 -3.91
C ASP A 203 -22.74 -0.39 -3.18
N GLY A 204 -21.59 -0.30 -3.86
CA GLY A 204 -20.29 -0.65 -3.28
C GLY A 204 -20.03 -2.16 -3.16
N GLU A 205 -20.76 -3.01 -3.88
CA GLU A 205 -20.44 -4.43 -3.97
C GLU A 205 -19.33 -4.68 -4.99
N LEU A 206 -18.54 -5.73 -4.77
CA LEU A 206 -17.48 -6.14 -5.69
C LEU A 206 -17.94 -7.27 -6.58
N THR A 207 -17.86 -7.06 -7.89
CA THR A 207 -18.23 -8.05 -8.91
C THR A 207 -17.10 -8.27 -9.90
N GLY A 208 -17.21 -9.29 -10.73
CA GLY A 208 -16.29 -9.48 -11.86
C GLY A 208 -14.83 -9.65 -11.46
N ARG A 209 -14.52 -10.40 -10.36
CA ARG A 209 -13.14 -10.71 -9.96
C ARG A 209 -12.35 -11.24 -11.15
N ARG A 210 -11.20 -10.64 -11.43
CA ARG A 210 -10.32 -11.00 -12.54
C ARG A 210 -8.86 -10.67 -12.25
N MET A 211 -7.94 -11.36 -12.89
CA MET A 211 -6.53 -10.96 -12.93
C MET A 211 -6.43 -9.62 -13.64
N TRP A 212 -5.86 -8.60 -12.99
CA TRP A 212 -5.56 -7.32 -13.61
C TRP A 212 -4.16 -7.33 -14.23
N ALA A 213 -3.19 -7.88 -13.51
CA ALA A 213 -1.82 -8.08 -13.97
C ALA A 213 -1.18 -9.30 -13.30
N ASP A 214 -0.54 -10.15 -14.08
CA ASP A 214 0.39 -11.17 -13.59
C ASP A 214 1.78 -10.54 -13.45
N LEU A 215 2.35 -10.65 -12.26
CA LEU A 215 3.65 -10.06 -11.93
C LEU A 215 4.76 -11.11 -11.75
N SER A 216 4.50 -12.37 -12.15
CA SER A 216 5.42 -13.50 -11.97
C SER A 216 6.75 -13.34 -12.72
N SER A 217 6.81 -12.47 -13.71
CA SER A 217 8.00 -12.16 -14.52
C SER A 217 8.13 -10.67 -14.85
N ALA A 218 7.52 -9.81 -14.05
CA ALA A 218 7.47 -8.36 -14.30
C ALA A 218 8.66 -7.60 -13.67
N GLY A 219 9.52 -8.25 -12.91
CA GLY A 219 10.70 -7.66 -12.28
C GLY A 219 11.78 -7.22 -13.27
N PRO A 220 12.79 -6.46 -12.82
CA PRO A 220 13.81 -5.89 -13.70
C PRO A 220 14.62 -6.91 -14.49
N SER A 221 14.83 -8.08 -13.93
CA SER A 221 15.58 -9.20 -14.55
C SER A 221 14.66 -10.31 -15.06
N GLY A 222 13.35 -10.06 -15.16
CA GLY A 222 12.36 -11.08 -15.50
C GLY A 222 11.95 -11.95 -14.30
N ASP A 223 12.34 -11.55 -13.11
CA ASP A 223 11.94 -12.15 -11.84
C ASP A 223 10.53 -11.67 -11.42
N ARG A 224 10.03 -12.25 -10.34
CA ARG A 224 8.72 -11.94 -9.80
C ARG A 224 8.77 -10.61 -9.03
N ILE A 225 7.75 -9.77 -9.21
CA ILE A 225 7.43 -8.69 -8.30
C ILE A 225 6.54 -9.25 -7.18
N LEU A 226 6.88 -8.94 -5.93
CA LEU A 226 6.01 -9.15 -4.77
C LEU A 226 5.31 -7.81 -4.45
N PRO A 227 4.10 -7.59 -5.01
CA PRO A 227 3.46 -6.28 -4.91
C PRO A 227 3.06 -5.99 -3.46
N ASP A 228 3.43 -4.81 -2.98
CA ASP A 228 3.10 -4.30 -1.66
C ASP A 228 2.16 -3.10 -1.81
N GLY A 229 2.50 -1.90 -1.35
CA GLY A 229 1.68 -0.72 -1.60
C GLY A 229 1.54 -0.39 -3.09
N ILE A 230 0.36 0.09 -3.52
CA ILE A 230 0.12 0.53 -4.90
C ILE A 230 -0.55 1.90 -4.94
N ALA A 231 -0.35 2.62 -6.05
CA ALA A 231 -0.99 3.92 -6.28
C ALA A 231 -1.40 4.08 -7.75
N HIS A 232 -2.54 4.74 -8.00
CA HIS A 232 -2.97 5.08 -9.36
C HIS A 232 -1.93 5.96 -10.06
N ALA A 233 -1.56 5.60 -11.30
CA ALA A 233 -0.51 6.23 -12.09
C ALA A 233 -1.00 6.94 -13.36
N GLY A 234 -2.31 7.17 -13.44
CA GLY A 234 -2.98 7.73 -14.61
C GLY A 234 -3.48 6.68 -15.60
N GLY A 235 -4.68 6.89 -16.14
CA GLY A 235 -5.33 5.93 -17.04
C GLY A 235 -5.49 4.54 -16.42
N GLU A 236 -5.16 3.50 -17.17
CA GLU A 236 -5.17 2.11 -16.70
C GLU A 236 -3.76 1.66 -16.23
N ARG A 237 -3.11 2.48 -15.41
CA ARG A 237 -1.77 2.19 -14.87
C ARG A 237 -1.75 2.37 -13.36
N VAL A 238 -0.95 1.56 -12.68
CA VAL A 238 -0.67 1.67 -11.25
C VAL A 238 0.83 1.63 -10.99
N TRP A 239 1.30 2.40 -10.02
CA TRP A 239 2.59 2.18 -9.40
C TRP A 239 2.48 1.04 -8.41
N VAL A 240 3.45 0.16 -8.42
CA VAL A 240 3.54 -1.03 -7.56
C VAL A 240 4.89 -1.00 -6.88
N SER A 241 4.93 -0.92 -5.56
CA SER A 241 6.16 -1.08 -4.79
C SER A 241 6.58 -2.55 -4.75
N ASP A 242 7.88 -2.77 -4.70
CA ASP A 242 8.49 -4.10 -4.66
C ASP A 242 9.62 -4.14 -3.62
N PRO A 243 9.37 -4.76 -2.47
CA PRO A 243 10.39 -4.91 -1.44
C PRO A 243 11.60 -5.73 -1.89
N THR A 244 11.44 -6.63 -2.85
CA THR A 244 12.50 -7.56 -3.28
C THR A 244 13.47 -6.96 -4.29
N ALA A 245 12.98 -6.17 -5.24
CA ALA A 245 13.80 -5.54 -6.28
C ALA A 245 14.30 -4.13 -5.91
N GLY A 246 13.87 -3.58 -4.78
CA GLY A 246 14.24 -2.25 -4.31
C GLY A 246 13.75 -1.15 -5.24
N GLY A 247 12.44 -0.88 -5.22
CA GLY A 247 11.85 0.20 -6.01
C GLY A 247 10.36 0.06 -6.26
N ALA A 248 9.91 0.78 -7.28
CA ALA A 248 8.54 0.71 -7.75
C ALA A 248 8.50 0.58 -9.28
N SER A 249 7.52 -0.15 -9.77
CA SER A 249 7.27 -0.34 -11.21
C SER A 249 5.91 0.24 -11.57
N ARG A 250 5.83 0.98 -12.68
CA ARG A 250 4.55 1.39 -13.24
C ARG A 250 4.04 0.29 -14.17
N VAL A 251 2.94 -0.30 -13.77
CA VAL A 251 2.34 -1.48 -14.41
C VAL A 251 1.05 -1.05 -15.12
N ALA A 252 0.91 -1.41 -16.39
CA ALA A 252 -0.33 -1.27 -17.14
C ALA A 252 -1.21 -2.52 -16.94
N ARG A 253 -2.51 -2.41 -17.26
CA ARG A 253 -3.39 -3.56 -17.35
C ARG A 253 -2.76 -4.65 -18.23
N GLY A 254 -2.75 -5.90 -17.74
CA GLY A 254 -2.10 -7.02 -18.42
C GLY A 254 -0.63 -7.26 -18.01
N GLY A 255 -0.06 -6.43 -17.12
CA GLY A 255 1.26 -6.68 -16.52
C GLY A 255 2.43 -6.03 -17.25
N GLU A 256 2.18 -5.20 -18.27
CA GLU A 256 3.24 -4.44 -18.92
C GLU A 256 3.84 -3.42 -17.98
N VAL A 257 5.17 -3.43 -17.82
CA VAL A 257 5.91 -2.42 -17.09
C VAL A 257 6.47 -1.38 -18.06
N ASP A 258 6.05 -0.12 -17.92
CA ASP A 258 6.45 0.99 -18.82
C ASP A 258 7.34 2.04 -18.16
N ALA A 259 7.52 1.99 -16.83
CA ALA A 259 8.50 2.81 -16.11
C ALA A 259 8.91 2.15 -14.80
N ARG A 260 10.10 2.53 -14.29
CA ARG A 260 10.59 2.07 -12.98
C ARG A 260 11.19 3.21 -12.18
N VAL A 261 11.12 3.07 -10.87
CA VAL A 261 11.86 3.88 -9.90
C VAL A 261 12.74 2.92 -9.10
N ARG A 262 14.06 3.18 -9.08
CA ARG A 262 14.99 2.45 -8.22
C ARG A 262 15.22 3.24 -6.95
N THR A 263 15.05 2.60 -5.81
CA THR A 263 15.28 3.13 -4.46
C THR A 263 16.63 2.65 -3.90
N SER A 264 17.05 3.25 -2.78
CA SER A 264 18.32 2.91 -2.11
C SER A 264 18.22 1.63 -1.28
N GLN A 265 17.01 1.17 -0.98
CA GLN A 265 16.69 0.00 -0.15
C GLN A 265 15.29 -0.53 -0.51
N PRO A 266 14.81 -1.67 0.05
CA PRO A 266 13.49 -2.22 -0.20
C PRO A 266 12.36 -1.19 -0.11
N CYS A 267 11.43 -1.21 -1.08
CA CYS A 267 10.31 -0.28 -1.16
C CYS A 267 9.00 -0.99 -0.81
N PHE A 268 8.34 -0.56 0.25
CA PHE A 268 7.13 -1.21 0.79
C PHE A 268 5.86 -0.49 0.38
N ALA A 269 5.88 0.84 0.27
CA ALA A 269 4.72 1.58 -0.22
C ALA A 269 5.09 2.63 -1.25
N VAL A 270 4.14 2.96 -2.11
CA VAL A 270 4.29 3.98 -3.15
C VAL A 270 3.08 4.90 -3.19
N GLY A 271 3.33 6.18 -3.39
CA GLY A 271 2.31 7.21 -3.61
C GLY A 271 2.70 8.15 -4.75
N VAL A 272 1.77 8.99 -5.16
CA VAL A 272 1.99 9.98 -6.22
C VAL A 272 1.55 11.35 -5.72
N LEU A 273 2.48 12.31 -5.68
CA LEU A 273 2.15 13.71 -5.50
C LEU A 273 1.72 14.32 -6.84
N PRO A 274 0.64 15.11 -6.87
CA PRO A 274 0.10 15.71 -8.10
C PRO A 274 0.92 16.91 -8.56
N THR A 275 2.23 16.76 -8.66
CA THR A 275 3.17 17.76 -9.20
C THR A 275 3.28 17.62 -10.73
N ARG A 276 3.94 18.56 -11.38
CA ARG A 276 4.22 18.49 -12.83
C ARG A 276 5.73 18.66 -13.09
N PRO A 277 6.46 17.60 -13.51
CA PRO A 277 5.97 16.21 -13.66
C PRO A 277 5.57 15.60 -12.30
N ALA A 278 4.78 14.53 -12.35
CA ALA A 278 4.34 13.82 -11.16
C ALA A 278 5.54 13.31 -10.34
N THR A 279 5.45 13.44 -9.03
CA THR A 279 6.48 12.95 -8.11
C THR A 279 6.01 11.62 -7.52
N VAL A 280 6.76 10.57 -7.81
CA VAL A 280 6.59 9.26 -7.17
C VAL A 280 7.25 9.33 -5.80
N VAL A 281 6.50 8.96 -4.77
CA VAL A 281 6.95 8.86 -3.37
C VAL A 281 7.10 7.39 -3.04
N CYS A 282 8.26 6.99 -2.56
CA CYS A 282 8.56 5.62 -2.14
C CYS A 282 8.83 5.62 -0.63
N CYS A 283 8.09 4.80 0.11
CA CYS A 283 8.37 4.49 1.50
C CYS A 283 9.29 3.27 1.53
N THR A 284 10.47 3.42 2.10
CA THR A 284 11.51 2.40 2.07
C THR A 284 12.05 2.11 3.45
N ALA A 285 12.48 0.88 3.70
CA ALA A 285 13.14 0.45 4.93
C ALA A 285 14.12 -0.68 4.63
N ALA A 286 15.09 -0.91 5.52
CA ALA A 286 16.08 -1.98 5.33
C ALA A 286 15.46 -3.38 5.46
N THR A 287 14.36 -3.52 6.20
CA THR A 287 13.67 -4.78 6.45
C THR A 287 12.23 -4.53 6.91
N SER A 288 11.36 -5.51 6.66
CA SER A 288 10.00 -5.59 7.24
C SER A 288 9.94 -6.48 8.49
N ASN A 289 11.04 -7.11 8.91
CA ASN A 289 11.04 -7.90 10.14
C ASN A 289 10.68 -7.00 11.34
N PRO A 290 9.60 -7.29 12.07
CA PRO A 290 9.05 -6.37 13.08
C PRO A 290 10.04 -6.07 14.22
N THR A 291 10.84 -7.05 14.63
CA THR A 291 11.81 -6.89 15.70
C THR A 291 12.93 -5.94 15.29
N THR A 292 13.48 -6.15 14.09
CA THR A 292 14.59 -5.33 13.57
C THR A 292 14.12 -3.93 13.18
N ALA A 293 12.97 -3.82 12.49
CA ALA A 293 12.43 -2.54 12.08
C ALA A 293 12.03 -1.66 13.27
N ALA A 294 11.47 -2.26 14.34
CA ALA A 294 11.15 -1.53 15.56
C ALA A 294 12.39 -1.06 16.35
N ALA A 295 13.53 -1.77 16.20
CA ALA A 295 14.76 -1.42 16.91
C ALA A 295 15.61 -0.36 16.17
N HIS A 296 15.41 -0.18 14.86
CA HIS A 296 16.28 0.63 14.02
C HIS A 296 15.51 1.60 13.12
N ARG A 297 15.92 2.86 13.12
CA ARG A 297 15.35 3.91 12.27
C ARG A 297 15.98 3.89 10.88
N THR A 298 15.68 2.87 10.09
CA THR A 298 16.16 2.72 8.70
C THR A 298 15.17 3.22 7.66
N GLY A 299 13.95 3.54 8.08
CA GLY A 299 12.88 4.00 7.21
C GLY A 299 13.18 5.37 6.57
N ARG A 300 12.81 5.49 5.29
CA ARG A 300 13.02 6.70 4.49
C ARG A 300 11.83 6.99 3.61
N ILE A 301 11.67 8.27 3.28
CA ILE A 301 10.90 8.70 2.12
C ILE A 301 11.88 9.06 1.01
N GLU A 302 11.73 8.39 -0.11
CA GLU A 302 12.51 8.63 -1.31
C GLU A 302 11.59 9.10 -2.45
N THR A 303 12.07 9.96 -3.33
CA THR A 303 11.25 10.51 -4.41
C THR A 303 11.95 10.47 -5.75
N ALA A 304 11.19 10.28 -6.81
CA ALA A 304 11.63 10.40 -8.19
C ALA A 304 10.59 11.15 -9.04
N HIS A 305 11.07 11.91 -10.01
CA HIS A 305 10.22 12.41 -11.09
C HIS A 305 10.27 11.43 -12.26
N VAL A 306 9.10 10.99 -12.70
CA VAL A 306 8.98 10.08 -13.84
C VAL A 306 8.14 10.77 -14.90
N PRO A 307 8.60 10.80 -16.18
CA PRO A 307 7.80 11.33 -17.25
C PRO A 307 6.44 10.68 -17.33
N GLU A 308 5.41 11.47 -17.67
CA GLU A 308 4.09 10.93 -17.97
C GLU A 308 4.21 9.90 -19.09
N ALA A 309 3.40 8.85 -19.05
CA ALA A 309 3.36 7.90 -20.15
C ALA A 309 2.92 8.64 -21.41
N ALA A 310 3.64 8.43 -22.51
CA ALA A 310 3.14 8.86 -23.82
C ALA A 310 1.76 8.20 -24.02
N GLY A 311 0.74 9.04 -24.25
CA GLY A 311 -0.65 8.63 -24.43
C GLY A 311 -0.86 7.78 -25.68
#